data_5c67e155100a3f2032f477fcb1fb3c78
#
_entry.id   5c67e155100a3f2032f477fcb1fb3c78
#
_cell.length_a   1.000
_cell.length_b   1.000
_cell.length_c   1.000
_cell.angle_alpha   90.00
_cell.angle_beta   90.00
_cell.angle_gamma   90.00
#
_symmetry.space_group_name_H-M   'P 1'
#
loop_
_entity.id
_entity.type
_entity.pdbx_description
1 polymer ?
#
loop_
_entity_poly.entity_id
_entity_poly.type
_entity_poly.pdbx_seq_one_letter_code
_entity_poly.pdbx_strand_id
1 'polypeptide(L)'
;MNFHVNDGEFVTILGPSGSGKSTLFHLIGGILKPDHGIISLDGKKINGLKGHISYMPQQPSLLPWRTVLENVLLGSELAGTRDKEKAKNLLMKAGLEEYGKAYPHELSGGMKQRAAFIRSILSPQDLMCLDEPFSALDELTRLQMQQWLLSVWEENRRSVLFVTHSIDEAVFLSDRIYVLSAKPAAVIKEVKVPFSRPRREEQLLSDEFIHLKRELYAALKPTFTT
;
A
#
# COMPACT_ATOMS: atom_id res chain seq x y z
N MET A 1 9.14 3.52 -18.00
CA MET A 1 7.80 3.50 -17.33
C MET A 1 7.47 4.91 -16.91
N ASN A 2 6.30 5.43 -17.28
CA ASN A 2 5.85 6.78 -16.89
C ASN A 2 4.50 6.68 -16.19
N PHE A 3 4.38 7.24 -15.01
CA PHE A 3 3.14 7.38 -14.25
C PHE A 3 3.30 8.48 -13.21
N HIS A 4 2.22 8.91 -12.61
CA HIS A 4 2.21 9.91 -11.55
C HIS A 4 1.14 9.61 -10.51
N VAL A 5 1.29 10.17 -9.33
CA VAL A 5 0.33 10.16 -8.22
C VAL A 5 0.06 11.61 -7.87
N ASN A 6 -1.21 12.02 -7.86
CA ASN A 6 -1.60 13.35 -7.41
C ASN A 6 -1.63 13.40 -5.87
N ASP A 7 -1.57 14.61 -5.34
CA ASP A 7 -1.70 14.80 -3.90
C ASP A 7 -3.04 14.24 -3.38
N GLY A 8 -2.97 13.48 -2.28
CA GLY A 8 -4.12 12.83 -1.66
C GLY A 8 -4.80 11.74 -2.50
N GLU A 9 -4.18 11.26 -3.58
CA GLU A 9 -4.72 10.22 -4.45
C GLU A 9 -4.30 8.83 -4.01
N PHE A 10 -5.22 7.87 -4.12
CA PHE A 10 -4.92 6.44 -3.94
C PHE A 10 -4.72 5.79 -5.31
N VAL A 11 -3.48 5.50 -5.66
CA VAL A 11 -3.11 4.92 -6.95
C VAL A 11 -2.63 3.49 -6.78
N THR A 12 -3.13 2.59 -7.62
CA THR A 12 -2.67 1.19 -7.65
C THR A 12 -1.83 0.89 -8.88
N ILE A 13 -0.74 0.19 -8.66
CA ILE A 13 0.03 -0.51 -9.69
C ILE A 13 -0.42 -1.98 -9.69
N LEU A 14 -1.16 -2.37 -10.70
CA LEU A 14 -1.67 -3.72 -10.90
C LEU A 14 -0.83 -4.45 -11.94
N GLY A 15 -0.37 -5.65 -11.66
CA GLY A 15 0.39 -6.43 -12.62
C GLY A 15 0.74 -7.82 -12.15
N PRO A 16 1.20 -8.71 -13.05
CA PRO A 16 1.54 -10.09 -12.71
C PRO A 16 2.72 -10.17 -11.73
N SER A 17 2.83 -11.29 -11.03
CA SER A 17 3.98 -11.58 -10.19
C SER A 17 5.26 -11.54 -11.03
N GLY A 18 6.34 -11.01 -10.46
CA GLY A 18 7.62 -10.88 -11.17
C GLY A 18 7.72 -9.71 -12.16
N SER A 19 6.68 -8.89 -12.38
CA SER A 19 6.74 -7.71 -13.27
C SER A 19 7.66 -6.58 -12.77
N GLY A 20 8.22 -6.67 -11.56
CA GLY A 20 9.14 -5.66 -11.03
C GLY A 20 8.51 -4.61 -10.11
N LYS A 21 7.29 -4.83 -9.63
CA LYS A 21 6.56 -3.91 -8.73
C LYS A 21 7.33 -3.57 -7.46
N SER A 22 7.87 -4.56 -6.76
CA SER A 22 8.70 -4.33 -5.55
C SER A 22 10.02 -3.62 -5.90
N THR A 23 10.61 -3.92 -7.08
CA THR A 23 11.78 -3.19 -7.58
C THR A 23 11.48 -1.71 -7.79
N LEU A 24 10.29 -1.40 -8.31
CA LEU A 24 9.81 -0.02 -8.45
C LEU A 24 9.80 0.71 -7.10
N PHE A 25 9.30 0.06 -6.04
CA PHE A 25 9.31 0.64 -4.69
C PHE A 25 10.71 0.81 -4.12
N HIS A 26 11.62 -0.10 -4.41
CA HIS A 26 13.03 0.08 -4.03
C HIS A 26 13.69 1.26 -4.75
N LEU A 27 13.31 1.53 -6.00
CA LEU A 27 13.76 2.71 -6.76
C LEU A 27 13.18 4.01 -6.17
N ILE A 28 11.87 4.04 -5.90
CA ILE A 28 11.19 5.21 -5.32
C ILE A 28 11.70 5.49 -3.90
N GLY A 29 11.92 4.44 -3.10
CA GLY A 29 12.46 4.54 -1.73
C GLY A 29 13.95 4.83 -1.64
N GLY A 30 14.65 4.94 -2.79
CA GLY A 30 16.09 5.21 -2.84
C GLY A 30 16.98 4.07 -2.35
N ILE A 31 16.43 2.85 -2.23
CA ILE A 31 17.20 1.62 -1.91
C ILE A 31 18.02 1.21 -3.13
N LEU A 32 17.43 1.34 -4.32
CA LEU A 32 18.09 1.17 -5.61
C LEU A 32 18.12 2.51 -6.34
N LYS A 33 19.12 2.69 -7.19
CA LYS A 33 19.23 3.86 -8.06
C LYS A 33 18.83 3.46 -9.49
N PRO A 34 17.94 4.22 -10.16
CA PRO A 34 17.60 3.92 -11.55
C PRO A 34 18.76 4.21 -12.49
N ASP A 35 18.98 3.34 -13.48
CA ASP A 35 19.98 3.55 -14.53
C ASP A 35 19.60 4.76 -15.40
N HIS A 36 18.31 4.90 -15.70
CA HIS A 36 17.76 5.97 -16.53
C HIS A 36 16.43 6.48 -15.94
N GLY A 37 16.07 7.72 -16.29
CA GLY A 37 14.82 8.34 -15.89
C GLY A 37 14.94 9.17 -14.60
N ILE A 38 13.82 9.78 -14.24
CA ILE A 38 13.70 10.71 -13.11
C ILE A 38 12.56 10.25 -12.23
N ILE A 39 12.83 10.19 -10.93
CA ILE A 39 11.80 10.05 -9.89
C ILE A 39 11.75 11.39 -9.17
N SER A 40 10.58 11.99 -9.13
CA SER A 40 10.36 13.26 -8.45
C SER A 40 9.23 13.17 -7.45
N LEU A 41 9.35 13.87 -6.34
CA LEU A 41 8.31 14.07 -5.34
C LEU A 41 8.22 15.60 -5.11
N ASP A 42 7.02 16.16 -5.27
CA ASP A 42 6.75 17.62 -5.16
C ASP A 42 7.72 18.46 -5.98
N GLY A 43 7.96 18.04 -7.23
CA GLY A 43 8.86 18.70 -8.17
C GLY A 43 10.36 18.52 -7.87
N LYS A 44 10.73 17.88 -6.77
CA LYS A 44 12.13 17.63 -6.39
C LYS A 44 12.55 16.24 -6.83
N LYS A 45 13.72 16.14 -7.47
CA LYS A 45 14.31 14.85 -7.87
C LYS A 45 14.80 14.09 -6.64
N ILE A 46 14.33 12.84 -6.49
CA ILE A 46 14.66 11.96 -5.35
C ILE A 46 15.40 10.68 -5.74
N ASN A 47 15.96 10.57 -6.96
CA ASN A 47 16.70 9.39 -7.43
C ASN A 47 17.79 8.97 -6.43
N GLY A 48 17.65 7.79 -5.80
CA GLY A 48 18.61 7.25 -4.84
C GLY A 48 18.62 7.96 -3.48
N LEU A 49 17.69 8.88 -3.22
CA LEU A 49 17.53 9.53 -1.92
C LEU A 49 16.57 8.71 -1.05
N LYS A 50 16.96 8.49 0.22
CA LYS A 50 16.17 7.76 1.22
C LYS A 50 15.38 8.71 2.11
N GLY A 51 14.35 8.19 2.79
CA GLY A 51 13.59 8.94 3.81
C GLY A 51 12.46 9.82 3.26
N HIS A 52 12.18 9.79 1.96
CA HIS A 52 11.14 10.60 1.31
C HIS A 52 9.77 9.93 1.25
N ILE A 53 9.71 8.63 1.52
CA ILE A 53 8.45 7.85 1.48
C ILE A 53 8.29 7.03 2.75
N SER A 54 7.04 6.73 3.10
CA SER A 54 6.70 5.66 4.03
C SER A 54 6.57 4.36 3.24
N TYR A 55 7.39 3.35 3.53
CA TYR A 55 7.39 2.09 2.80
C TYR A 55 6.98 0.93 3.69
N MET A 56 5.94 0.23 3.28
CA MET A 56 5.52 -1.04 3.86
C MET A 56 5.84 -2.17 2.87
N PRO A 57 6.86 -2.98 3.14
CA PRO A 57 7.20 -4.15 2.31
C PRO A 57 6.17 -5.27 2.49
N GLN A 58 6.14 -6.20 1.54
CA GLN A 58 5.25 -7.36 1.54
C GLN A 58 5.35 -8.18 2.84
N GLN A 59 6.56 -8.38 3.36
CA GLN A 59 6.76 -8.95 4.69
C GLN A 59 6.70 -7.83 5.74
N PRO A 60 6.01 -8.01 6.86
CA PRO A 60 5.80 -6.97 7.88
C PRO A 60 7.07 -6.32 8.43
N SER A 61 8.20 -7.01 8.40
CA SER A 61 9.52 -6.51 8.82
C SER A 61 9.49 -5.77 10.16
N LEU A 62 8.77 -6.32 11.13
CA LEU A 62 8.78 -5.81 12.51
C LEU A 62 10.12 -6.18 13.16
N LEU A 63 10.65 -5.27 13.97
CA LEU A 63 11.86 -5.49 14.72
C LEU A 63 11.59 -6.48 15.87
N PRO A 64 12.20 -7.69 15.89
CA PRO A 64 11.82 -8.76 16.81
C PRO A 64 12.17 -8.47 18.28
N TRP A 65 13.08 -7.52 18.53
CA TRP A 65 13.48 -7.06 19.87
C TRP A 65 12.69 -5.87 20.39
N ARG A 66 11.72 -5.36 19.62
CA ARG A 66 10.81 -4.27 20.01
C ARG A 66 9.40 -4.83 20.21
N THR A 67 8.69 -4.28 21.18
CA THR A 67 7.25 -4.54 21.33
C THR A 67 6.45 -4.03 20.14
N VAL A 68 5.19 -4.43 20.04
CA VAL A 68 4.27 -3.94 18.98
C VAL A 68 4.16 -2.42 19.04
N LEU A 69 3.94 -1.83 20.20
CA LEU A 69 3.86 -0.37 20.37
C LEU A 69 5.16 0.32 19.94
N GLU A 70 6.32 -0.21 20.30
CA GLU A 70 7.61 0.35 19.88
C GLU A 70 7.86 0.20 18.36
N ASN A 71 7.37 -0.89 17.76
CA ASN A 71 7.43 -1.08 16.32
C ASN A 71 6.57 -0.06 15.58
N VAL A 72 5.34 0.17 15.99
CA VAL A 72 4.45 1.13 15.32
C VAL A 72 4.92 2.57 15.48
N LEU A 73 5.58 2.90 16.59
CA LEU A 73 6.15 4.22 16.85
C LEU A 73 7.43 4.50 16.06
N LEU A 74 8.08 3.48 15.49
CA LEU A 74 9.41 3.60 14.89
C LEU A 74 9.49 4.71 13.82
N GLY A 75 8.49 4.81 12.94
CA GLY A 75 8.47 5.81 11.87
C GLY A 75 8.43 7.25 12.41
N SER A 76 7.58 7.51 13.39
CA SER A 76 7.47 8.82 14.05
C SER A 76 8.68 9.11 14.96
N GLU A 77 9.24 8.10 15.60
CA GLU A 77 10.44 8.21 16.43
C GLU A 77 11.67 8.69 15.60
N LEU A 78 11.86 8.11 14.42
CA LEU A 78 12.93 8.50 13.49
C LEU A 78 12.77 9.95 12.97
N ALA A 79 11.56 10.46 12.94
CA ALA A 79 11.24 11.84 12.58
C ALA A 79 11.27 12.83 13.76
N GLY A 80 11.66 12.35 14.95
CA GLY A 80 11.71 13.19 16.17
C GLY A 80 10.35 13.46 16.81
N THR A 81 9.30 12.79 16.35
CA THR A 81 7.93 12.85 16.92
C THR A 81 7.58 11.49 17.53
N ARG A 82 6.96 11.47 18.70
CA ARG A 82 6.58 10.22 19.37
C ARG A 82 5.17 10.33 19.94
N ASP A 83 4.20 10.28 19.05
CA ASP A 83 2.79 10.37 19.42
C ASP A 83 2.25 9.01 19.90
N LYS A 84 2.46 8.72 21.18
CA LYS A 84 2.00 7.47 21.80
C LYS A 84 0.48 7.35 21.85
N GLU A 85 -0.24 8.45 22.01
CA GLU A 85 -1.70 8.42 22.10
C GLU A 85 -2.32 8.10 20.74
N LYS A 86 -1.80 8.69 19.65
CA LYS A 86 -2.20 8.33 18.29
C LYS A 86 -1.87 6.88 17.98
N ALA A 87 -0.70 6.38 18.39
CA ALA A 87 -0.31 4.99 18.20
C ALA A 87 -1.25 4.01 18.91
N LYS A 88 -1.60 4.27 20.18
CA LYS A 88 -2.57 3.46 20.96
C LYS A 88 -3.96 3.46 20.31
N ASN A 89 -4.42 4.62 19.87
CA ASN A 89 -5.71 4.75 19.19
C ASN A 89 -5.77 3.95 17.90
N LEU A 90 -4.70 3.96 17.09
CA LEU A 90 -4.60 3.14 15.89
C LEU A 90 -4.50 1.64 16.21
N LEU A 91 -3.78 1.25 17.27
CA LEU A 91 -3.74 -0.13 17.73
C LEU A 91 -5.14 -0.61 18.18
N MET A 92 -5.89 0.20 18.91
CA MET A 92 -7.27 -0.09 19.31
C MET A 92 -8.17 -0.26 18.08
N LYS A 93 -8.15 0.69 17.14
CA LYS A 93 -8.93 0.62 15.89
C LYS A 93 -8.57 -0.63 15.04
N ALA A 94 -7.34 -1.12 15.14
CA ALA A 94 -6.87 -2.33 14.45
C ALA A 94 -7.10 -3.63 15.24
N GLY A 95 -7.72 -3.58 16.42
CA GLY A 95 -7.92 -4.74 17.29
C GLY A 95 -6.61 -5.31 17.87
N LEU A 96 -5.62 -4.45 18.12
CA LEU A 96 -4.31 -4.81 18.66
C LEU A 96 -4.00 -4.14 20.00
N GLU A 97 -5.00 -3.57 20.68
CA GLU A 97 -4.81 -2.83 21.92
C GLU A 97 -4.10 -3.65 23.00
N GLU A 98 -4.58 -4.88 23.23
CA GLU A 98 -4.02 -5.79 24.25
C GLU A 98 -2.60 -6.27 23.93
N TYR A 99 -2.22 -6.21 22.65
CA TYR A 99 -0.92 -6.66 22.15
C TYR A 99 0.16 -5.58 22.11
N GLY A 100 -0.14 -4.37 22.62
CA GLY A 100 0.82 -3.25 22.59
C GLY A 100 2.17 -3.56 23.27
N LYS A 101 2.18 -4.43 24.29
CA LYS A 101 3.38 -4.87 25.00
C LYS A 101 3.95 -6.20 24.50
N ALA A 102 3.24 -6.91 23.62
CA ALA A 102 3.68 -8.16 23.04
C ALA A 102 4.83 -7.95 22.05
N TYR A 103 5.62 -9.00 21.83
CA TYR A 103 6.67 -9.00 20.80
C TYR A 103 6.16 -9.62 19.49
N PRO A 104 6.81 -9.34 18.35
CA PRO A 104 6.35 -9.85 17.04
C PRO A 104 6.15 -11.36 16.95
N HIS A 105 6.93 -12.15 17.67
CA HIS A 105 6.81 -13.61 17.67
C HIS A 105 5.50 -14.12 18.30
N GLU A 106 4.86 -13.32 19.14
CA GLU A 106 3.60 -13.63 19.82
C GLU A 106 2.37 -13.32 18.94
N LEU A 107 2.56 -12.68 17.75
CA LEU A 107 1.48 -12.27 16.88
C LEU A 107 1.26 -13.24 15.72
N SER A 108 -0.01 -13.38 15.30
CA SER A 108 -0.34 -14.02 14.03
C SER A 108 0.18 -13.23 12.83
N GLY A 109 0.23 -13.84 11.64
CA GLY A 109 0.64 -13.16 10.41
C GLY A 109 -0.19 -11.90 10.12
N GLY A 110 -1.50 -11.98 10.26
CA GLY A 110 -2.41 -10.84 10.06
C GLY A 110 -2.21 -9.73 11.10
N MET A 111 -1.93 -10.08 12.36
CA MET A 111 -1.62 -9.09 13.40
C MET A 111 -0.30 -8.35 13.10
N LYS A 112 0.73 -9.07 12.64
CA LYS A 112 2.00 -8.47 12.20
C LYS A 112 1.77 -7.49 11.05
N GLN A 113 0.92 -7.85 10.09
CA GLN A 113 0.59 -7.02 8.94
C GLN A 113 -0.11 -5.73 9.38
N ARG A 114 -1.10 -5.82 10.29
CA ARG A 114 -1.78 -4.66 10.88
C ARG A 114 -0.80 -3.74 11.61
N ALA A 115 0.09 -4.28 12.43
CA ALA A 115 1.11 -3.49 13.13
C ALA A 115 2.07 -2.78 12.15
N ALA A 116 2.53 -3.46 11.10
CA ALA A 116 3.38 -2.87 10.07
C ALA A 116 2.66 -1.75 9.31
N PHE A 117 1.36 -1.90 9.06
CA PHE A 117 0.55 -0.87 8.43
C PHE A 117 0.40 0.36 9.33
N ILE A 118 0.10 0.19 10.63
CA ILE A 118 0.05 1.31 11.60
C ILE A 118 1.39 2.05 11.63
N ARG A 119 2.52 1.33 11.60
CA ARG A 119 3.85 1.94 11.52
C ARG A 119 3.99 2.85 10.30
N SER A 120 3.44 2.42 9.15
CA SER A 120 3.46 3.22 7.92
C SER A 120 2.58 4.47 8.02
N ILE A 121 1.39 4.37 8.65
CA ILE A 121 0.50 5.51 8.90
C ILE A 121 1.14 6.53 9.84
N LEU A 122 1.87 6.08 10.86
CA LEU A 122 2.53 6.96 11.83
C LEU A 122 3.82 7.59 11.29
N SER A 123 4.31 7.12 10.15
CA SER A 123 5.43 7.73 9.44
C SER A 123 5.03 9.12 8.92
N PRO A 124 5.89 10.15 8.99
CA PRO A 124 5.53 11.53 8.66
C PRO A 124 5.49 11.84 7.16
N GLN A 125 5.96 10.92 6.31
CA GLN A 125 6.05 11.15 4.86
C GLN A 125 4.67 11.22 4.20
N ASP A 126 4.51 12.13 3.25
CA ASP A 126 3.23 12.37 2.54
C ASP A 126 2.88 11.27 1.54
N LEU A 127 3.89 10.58 0.99
CA LEU A 127 3.68 9.43 0.11
C LEU A 127 3.87 8.11 0.86
N MET A 128 2.84 7.29 0.87
CA MET A 128 2.84 5.94 1.43
C MET A 128 2.89 4.89 0.31
N CYS A 129 3.90 4.04 0.32
CA CYS A 129 4.09 2.93 -0.62
C CYS A 129 3.79 1.61 0.08
N LEU A 130 2.77 0.87 -0.40
CA LEU A 130 2.27 -0.37 0.19
C LEU A 130 2.47 -1.53 -0.78
N ASP A 131 3.35 -2.48 -0.45
CA ASP A 131 3.70 -3.63 -1.30
C ASP A 131 2.93 -4.87 -0.88
N GLU A 132 1.87 -5.20 -1.62
CA GLU A 132 0.99 -6.37 -1.39
C GLU A 132 0.60 -6.59 0.08
N PRO A 133 0.07 -5.56 0.79
CA PRO A 133 -0.10 -5.60 2.25
C PRO A 133 -1.12 -6.64 2.73
N PHE A 134 -1.92 -7.20 1.83
CA PHE A 134 -2.98 -8.16 2.18
C PHE A 134 -2.71 -9.59 1.69
N SER A 135 -1.56 -9.84 1.06
CA SER A 135 -1.25 -11.12 0.41
C SER A 135 -1.24 -12.33 1.36
N ALA A 136 -0.93 -12.11 2.65
CA ALA A 136 -0.86 -13.16 3.67
C ALA A 136 -2.16 -13.32 4.49
N LEU A 137 -3.25 -12.63 4.12
CA LEU A 137 -4.51 -12.65 4.85
C LEU A 137 -5.53 -13.57 4.19
N ASP A 138 -6.33 -14.25 5.01
CA ASP A 138 -7.56 -14.92 4.55
C ASP A 138 -8.57 -13.88 4.01
N GLU A 139 -9.56 -14.34 3.26
CA GLU A 139 -10.47 -13.47 2.51
C GLU A 139 -11.27 -12.51 3.42
N LEU A 140 -11.83 -13.02 4.52
CA LEU A 140 -12.62 -12.19 5.45
C LEU A 140 -11.76 -11.15 6.15
N THR A 141 -10.62 -11.57 6.67
CA THR A 141 -9.65 -10.65 7.32
C THR A 141 -9.14 -9.62 6.32
N ARG A 142 -8.91 -10.02 5.07
CA ARG A 142 -8.49 -9.12 3.99
C ARG A 142 -9.50 -8.02 3.75
N LEU A 143 -10.78 -8.36 3.59
CA LEU A 143 -11.85 -7.39 3.36
C LEU A 143 -11.97 -6.41 4.53
N GLN A 144 -11.97 -6.90 5.76
CA GLN A 144 -11.98 -6.05 6.96
C GLN A 144 -10.79 -5.08 6.99
N MET A 145 -9.60 -5.57 6.62
CA MET A 145 -8.40 -4.75 6.58
C MET A 145 -8.42 -3.71 5.46
N GLN A 146 -9.01 -4.02 4.31
CA GLN A 146 -9.20 -3.06 3.21
C GLN A 146 -10.16 -1.94 3.63
N GLN A 147 -11.27 -2.28 4.26
CA GLN A 147 -12.23 -1.29 4.79
C GLN A 147 -11.58 -0.40 5.86
N TRP A 148 -10.83 -1.02 6.77
CA TRP A 148 -10.11 -0.29 7.80
C TRP A 148 -9.02 0.62 7.19
N LEU A 149 -8.26 0.14 6.20
CA LEU A 149 -7.29 0.96 5.46
C LEU A 149 -7.97 2.19 4.87
N LEU A 150 -9.10 2.00 4.18
CA LEU A 150 -9.85 3.10 3.57
C LEU A 150 -10.33 4.11 4.61
N SER A 151 -10.91 3.65 5.74
CA SER A 151 -11.38 4.55 6.79
C SER A 151 -10.25 5.42 7.36
N VAL A 152 -9.10 4.83 7.63
CA VAL A 152 -7.92 5.56 8.13
C VAL A 152 -7.34 6.49 7.05
N TRP A 153 -7.30 6.05 5.81
CA TRP A 153 -6.83 6.86 4.71
C TRP A 153 -7.76 8.05 4.43
N GLU A 154 -9.08 7.87 4.48
CA GLU A 154 -10.07 8.93 4.28
C GLU A 154 -10.00 10.04 5.36
N GLU A 155 -9.59 9.69 6.58
CA GLU A 155 -9.35 10.64 7.67
C GLU A 155 -8.10 11.53 7.39
N ASN A 156 -7.08 10.99 6.74
CA ASN A 156 -5.77 11.65 6.61
C ASN A 156 -5.44 12.11 5.19
N ARG A 157 -6.07 11.54 4.16
CA ARG A 157 -5.91 11.86 2.72
C ARG A 157 -4.46 11.98 2.26
N ARG A 158 -3.59 11.10 2.71
CA ARG A 158 -2.22 11.03 2.19
C ARG A 158 -2.19 10.39 0.81
N SER A 159 -1.20 10.74 0.01
CA SER A 159 -0.95 10.06 -1.26
C SER A 159 -0.54 8.61 -1.02
N VAL A 160 -1.17 7.67 -1.73
CA VAL A 160 -0.87 6.24 -1.63
C VAL A 160 -0.50 5.68 -2.98
N LEU A 161 0.64 5.01 -3.04
CA LEU A 161 1.00 4.12 -4.13
C LEU A 161 0.93 2.68 -3.62
N PHE A 162 -0.04 1.95 -4.13
CA PHE A 162 -0.36 0.59 -3.72
C PHE A 162 0.04 -0.40 -4.81
N VAL A 163 0.63 -1.50 -4.43
CA VAL A 163 0.99 -2.58 -5.35
C VAL A 163 0.20 -3.82 -5.00
N THR A 164 -0.43 -4.42 -6.00
CA THR A 164 -1.12 -5.70 -5.86
C THR A 164 -1.16 -6.47 -7.17
N HIS A 165 -1.46 -7.76 -7.10
CA HIS A 165 -1.83 -8.60 -8.23
C HIS A 165 -3.36 -8.90 -8.24
N SER A 166 -4.10 -8.44 -7.23
CA SER A 166 -5.55 -8.62 -7.11
C SER A 166 -6.29 -7.47 -7.80
N ILE A 167 -7.14 -7.82 -8.78
CA ILE A 167 -8.00 -6.85 -9.46
C ILE A 167 -9.03 -6.29 -8.50
N ASP A 168 -9.59 -7.11 -7.61
CA ASP A 168 -10.61 -6.69 -6.65
C ASP A 168 -10.05 -5.63 -5.70
N GLU A 169 -8.85 -5.84 -5.17
CA GLU A 169 -8.16 -4.83 -4.35
C GLU A 169 -7.93 -3.53 -5.11
N ALA A 170 -7.43 -3.63 -6.35
CA ALA A 170 -7.15 -2.47 -7.16
C ALA A 170 -8.42 -1.63 -7.41
N VAL A 171 -9.54 -2.26 -7.76
CA VAL A 171 -10.81 -1.57 -8.01
C VAL A 171 -11.42 -1.01 -6.73
N PHE A 172 -11.39 -1.80 -5.64
CA PHE A 172 -12.03 -1.40 -4.38
C PHE A 172 -11.31 -0.24 -3.69
N LEU A 173 -9.98 -0.21 -3.74
CA LEU A 173 -9.18 0.74 -2.96
C LEU A 173 -8.87 2.04 -3.71
N SER A 174 -8.72 2.00 -5.04
CA SER A 174 -8.05 3.06 -5.78
C SER A 174 -8.98 4.11 -6.37
N ASP A 175 -8.40 5.28 -6.60
CA ASP A 175 -8.98 6.30 -7.46
C ASP A 175 -8.51 6.10 -8.92
N ARG A 176 -7.29 5.55 -9.08
CA ARG A 176 -6.68 5.26 -10.38
C ARG A 176 -5.81 4.01 -10.34
N ILE A 177 -5.81 3.27 -11.44
CA ILE A 177 -5.07 2.01 -11.59
C ILE A 177 -4.17 2.11 -12.81
N TYR A 178 -2.88 1.83 -12.63
CA TYR A 178 -1.94 1.57 -13.71
C TYR A 178 -1.72 0.07 -13.85
N VAL A 179 -2.02 -0.46 -15.04
CA VAL A 179 -1.80 -1.87 -15.37
C VAL A 179 -0.43 -2.05 -15.99
N LEU A 180 0.38 -2.95 -15.44
CA LEU A 180 1.69 -3.28 -15.95
C LEU A 180 1.69 -4.55 -16.81
N SER A 181 2.51 -4.54 -17.85
CA SER A 181 2.89 -5.75 -18.59
C SER A 181 3.75 -6.69 -17.75
N ALA A 182 3.96 -7.92 -18.26
CA ALA A 182 5.08 -8.76 -17.87
C ALA A 182 6.41 -8.08 -18.23
N LYS A 183 7.56 -8.71 -17.86
CA LYS A 183 8.89 -8.17 -18.18
C LYS A 183 9.14 -8.11 -19.70
N PRO A 184 9.71 -7.01 -20.20
CA PRO A 184 10.05 -5.76 -19.53
C PRO A 184 8.79 -4.96 -19.13
N ALA A 185 8.72 -4.54 -17.86
CA ALA A 185 7.53 -3.89 -17.33
C ALA A 185 7.28 -2.50 -17.97
N ALA A 186 6.10 -2.33 -18.52
CA ALA A 186 5.60 -1.07 -19.07
C ALA A 186 4.16 -0.83 -18.57
N VAL A 187 3.77 0.43 -18.46
CA VAL A 187 2.35 0.77 -18.25
C VAL A 187 1.64 0.51 -19.56
N ILE A 188 0.72 -0.46 -19.57
CA ILE A 188 -0.07 -0.82 -20.75
C ILE A 188 -1.47 -0.22 -20.75
N LYS A 189 -1.95 0.18 -19.56
CA LYS A 189 -3.26 0.81 -19.41
C LYS A 189 -3.31 1.67 -18.15
N GLU A 190 -4.01 2.78 -18.24
CA GLU A 190 -4.41 3.61 -17.10
C GLU A 190 -5.94 3.60 -17.03
N VAL A 191 -6.48 3.40 -15.84
CA VAL A 191 -7.93 3.33 -15.62
C VAL A 191 -8.29 4.20 -14.41
N LYS A 192 -9.24 5.12 -14.58
CA LYS A 192 -9.86 5.83 -13.45
C LYS A 192 -11.00 4.98 -12.91
N VAL A 193 -11.04 4.84 -11.60
CA VAL A 193 -12.10 4.11 -10.91
C VAL A 193 -13.30 5.03 -10.71
N PRO A 194 -14.49 4.72 -11.28
CA PRO A 194 -15.62 5.66 -11.35
C PRO A 194 -16.42 5.76 -10.05
N PHE A 195 -16.07 4.97 -9.04
CA PHE A 195 -16.86 4.90 -7.80
C PHE A 195 -16.57 6.09 -6.89
N SER A 196 -17.62 6.64 -6.29
CA SER A 196 -17.51 7.66 -5.25
C SER A 196 -16.98 7.10 -3.93
N ARG A 197 -16.45 7.97 -3.08
CA ARG A 197 -16.08 7.63 -1.71
C ARG A 197 -17.15 8.13 -0.72
N PRO A 198 -17.34 7.49 0.44
CA PRO A 198 -16.62 6.32 0.93
C PRO A 198 -16.97 5.05 0.15
N ARG A 199 -16.00 4.14 -0.02
CA ARG A 199 -16.22 2.83 -0.65
C ARG A 199 -16.99 1.93 0.31
N ARG A 200 -17.95 1.19 -0.23
CA ARG A 200 -18.79 0.26 0.54
C ARG A 200 -18.72 -1.13 -0.07
N GLU A 201 -18.91 -2.13 0.77
CA GLU A 201 -18.84 -3.55 0.39
C GLU A 201 -19.88 -3.90 -0.70
N GLU A 202 -21.06 -3.27 -0.65
CA GLU A 202 -22.11 -3.49 -1.66
C GLU A 202 -21.64 -3.17 -3.08
N GLN A 203 -20.66 -2.28 -3.23
CA GLN A 203 -20.10 -1.93 -4.54
C GLN A 203 -19.37 -3.11 -5.21
N LEU A 204 -18.80 -4.05 -4.42
CA LEU A 204 -18.12 -5.24 -4.93
C LEU A 204 -19.02 -6.13 -5.78
N LEU A 205 -20.34 -6.08 -5.55
CA LEU A 205 -21.35 -6.86 -6.23
C LEU A 205 -22.08 -6.07 -7.34
N SER A 206 -21.73 -4.80 -7.56
CA SER A 206 -22.38 -3.98 -8.58
C SER A 206 -21.95 -4.39 -10.00
N ASP A 207 -22.84 -4.20 -10.97
CA ASP A 207 -22.54 -4.47 -12.38
C ASP A 207 -21.38 -3.62 -12.90
N GLU A 208 -21.25 -2.38 -12.42
CA GLU A 208 -20.15 -1.47 -12.76
C GLU A 208 -18.80 -1.99 -12.25
N PHE A 209 -18.77 -2.56 -11.04
CA PHE A 209 -17.55 -3.18 -10.49
C PHE A 209 -17.16 -4.41 -11.31
N ILE A 210 -18.11 -5.26 -11.62
CA ILE A 210 -17.91 -6.47 -12.44
C ILE A 210 -17.44 -6.08 -13.86
N HIS A 211 -17.98 -5.03 -14.44
CA HIS A 211 -17.56 -4.52 -15.75
C HIS A 211 -16.09 -4.07 -15.71
N LEU A 212 -15.73 -3.22 -14.75
CA LEU A 212 -14.37 -2.73 -14.60
C LEU A 212 -13.36 -3.87 -14.33
N LYS A 213 -13.76 -4.85 -13.52
CA LYS A 213 -12.99 -6.06 -13.27
C LYS A 213 -12.72 -6.85 -14.56
N ARG A 214 -13.72 -7.02 -15.43
CA ARG A 214 -13.56 -7.67 -16.74
C ARG A 214 -12.62 -6.90 -17.66
N GLU A 215 -12.72 -5.58 -17.66
CA GLU A 215 -11.84 -4.69 -18.45
C GLU A 215 -10.37 -4.84 -18.03
N LEU A 216 -10.10 -4.83 -16.72
CA LEU A 216 -8.75 -5.01 -16.16
C LEU A 216 -8.22 -6.43 -16.41
N TYR A 217 -9.07 -7.45 -16.27
CA TYR A 217 -8.71 -8.83 -16.59
C TYR A 217 -8.32 -8.99 -18.06
N ALA A 218 -9.10 -8.40 -18.98
CA ALA A 218 -8.79 -8.42 -20.41
C ALA A 218 -7.45 -7.74 -20.72
N ALA A 219 -7.13 -6.64 -20.04
CA ALA A 219 -5.84 -5.95 -20.19
C ALA A 219 -4.66 -6.78 -19.67
N LEU A 220 -4.86 -7.57 -18.60
CA LEU A 220 -3.82 -8.43 -18.03
C LEU A 220 -3.62 -9.74 -18.79
N LYS A 221 -4.67 -10.27 -19.44
CA LYS A 221 -4.64 -11.59 -20.11
C LYS A 221 -3.46 -11.79 -21.05
N PRO A 222 -3.08 -10.85 -21.93
CA PRO A 222 -1.91 -10.99 -22.81
C PRO A 222 -0.59 -11.13 -22.06
N THR A 223 -0.52 -10.67 -20.80
CA THR A 223 0.72 -10.69 -20.01
C THR A 223 1.01 -12.05 -19.38
N PHE A 224 0.06 -12.99 -19.41
CA PHE A 224 0.21 -14.36 -18.90
C PHE A 224 0.57 -15.39 -19.98
N THR A 225 0.58 -14.98 -21.26
CA THR A 225 0.75 -15.90 -22.40
C THR A 225 2.18 -15.88 -22.99
N THR A 226 3.08 -15.21 -22.35
CA THR A 226 4.53 -15.14 -22.67
C THR A 226 5.35 -15.62 -21.48
#